data_cc238b70e104a8d54c97be38c7688df9
#
_entry.id   cc238b70e104a8d54c97be38c7688df9
#
_cell.length_a   1.000
_cell.length_b   1.000
_cell.length_c   1.000
_cell.angle_alpha   90.00
_cell.angle_beta   90.00
_cell.angle_gamma   90.00
#
_symmetry.space_group_name_H-M   'P 1'
#
loop_
_entity.id
_entity.type
_entity.pdbx_description
1 polymer ?
#
loop_
_entity_poly.entity_id
_entity_poly.type
_entity_poly.pdbx_seq_one_letter_code
_entity_poly.pdbx_strand_id
1 'polypeptide(L)'
;MSEKIVKLKEGIEGLFIKNQRFNTTSISFNFYLPLKKENVAENALLPFILTSSGKDYPSFSALNFKLSKLYGARLDASTEKYGDCQLLRMTISVIDDRFTFDSDSLVKQASELLLGLIFNPNAENGEFSENDVKREKRKAIEHIKGEIAEKRIYAKNRLISEMYKASPYGLPKCGTVEMVEKSQAKVFMPLGKICYPPLFCVFT
;
A
#
# COMPACT_ATOMS: atom_id res chain seq x y z
N MET A 1 -10.80 -13.01 -21.33
CA MET A 1 -10.00 -12.04 -20.55
C MET A 1 -9.79 -10.84 -21.47
N SER A 2 -10.21 -9.67 -21.08
CA SER A 2 -9.98 -8.42 -21.82
C SER A 2 -9.20 -7.47 -20.94
N GLU A 3 -8.17 -6.85 -21.52
CA GLU A 3 -7.32 -5.87 -20.83
C GLU A 3 -7.49 -4.52 -21.51
N LYS A 4 -7.58 -3.46 -20.71
CA LYS A 4 -7.67 -2.09 -21.21
C LYS A 4 -6.79 -1.19 -20.36
N ILE A 5 -5.81 -0.55 -20.99
CA ILE A 5 -5.01 0.50 -20.36
C ILE A 5 -5.66 1.85 -20.70
N VAL A 6 -5.85 2.68 -19.70
CA VAL A 6 -6.43 4.02 -19.83
C VAL A 6 -5.51 5.02 -19.16
N LYS A 7 -5.08 6.03 -19.88
CA LYS A 7 -4.37 7.17 -19.28
C LYS A 7 -5.41 8.09 -18.64
N LEU A 8 -5.43 8.12 -17.30
CA LEU A 8 -6.40 8.91 -16.52
C LEU A 8 -5.97 10.38 -16.43
N LYS A 9 -4.70 10.60 -16.19
CA LYS A 9 -4.06 11.93 -16.10
C LYS A 9 -2.58 11.78 -16.45
N GLU A 10 -1.87 12.90 -16.65
CA GLU A 10 -0.42 12.86 -16.76
C GLU A 10 0.18 12.21 -15.50
N GLY A 11 0.96 11.16 -15.69
CA GLY A 11 1.54 10.38 -14.61
C GLY A 11 0.60 9.41 -13.90
N ILE A 12 -0.64 9.19 -14.36
CA ILE A 12 -1.59 8.23 -13.78
C ILE A 12 -2.17 7.35 -14.88
N GLU A 13 -1.91 6.06 -14.79
CA GLU A 13 -2.45 5.05 -15.71
C GLU A 13 -3.37 4.09 -14.96
N GLY A 14 -4.45 3.68 -15.64
CA GLY A 14 -5.38 2.67 -15.15
C GLY A 14 -5.28 1.42 -16.01
N LEU A 15 -5.11 0.25 -15.38
CA LEU A 15 -5.21 -1.05 -16.02
C LEU A 15 -6.51 -1.72 -15.57
N PHE A 16 -7.39 -2.01 -16.52
CA PHE A 16 -8.65 -2.71 -16.28
C PHE A 16 -8.56 -4.10 -16.89
N ILE A 17 -8.72 -5.13 -16.04
CA ILE A 17 -8.70 -6.53 -16.45
C ILE A 17 -10.06 -7.13 -16.13
N LYS A 18 -10.83 -7.51 -17.13
CA LYS A 18 -12.12 -8.16 -16.95
C LYS A 18 -12.00 -9.67 -17.16
N ASN A 19 -12.38 -10.44 -16.13
CA ASN A 19 -12.42 -11.89 -16.17
C ASN A 19 -13.60 -12.44 -15.37
N GLN A 20 -14.63 -12.90 -16.05
CA GLN A 20 -15.88 -13.40 -15.43
C GLN A 20 -15.72 -14.71 -14.64
N ARG A 21 -14.54 -15.31 -14.61
CA ARG A 21 -14.27 -16.54 -13.82
C ARG A 21 -14.11 -16.27 -12.34
N PHE A 22 -13.88 -15.02 -11.94
CA PHE A 22 -13.71 -14.65 -10.53
C PHE A 22 -15.02 -14.10 -9.96
N ASN A 23 -15.24 -14.39 -8.68
CA ASN A 23 -16.38 -13.91 -7.92
C ASN A 23 -16.06 -12.64 -7.13
N THR A 24 -14.84 -12.13 -7.25
CA THR A 24 -14.35 -10.96 -6.53
C THR A 24 -13.74 -9.95 -7.49
N THR A 25 -13.93 -8.69 -7.19
CA THR A 25 -13.24 -7.58 -7.83
C THR A 25 -12.18 -7.05 -6.89
N SER A 26 -10.95 -6.89 -7.40
CA SER A 26 -9.82 -6.30 -6.67
C SER A 26 -9.43 -4.98 -7.29
N ILE A 27 -9.29 -3.96 -6.47
CA ILE A 27 -8.90 -2.61 -6.86
C ILE A 27 -7.59 -2.30 -6.15
N SER A 28 -6.52 -1.99 -6.92
CA SER A 28 -5.19 -1.73 -6.37
C SER A 28 -4.68 -0.37 -6.79
N PHE A 29 -4.14 0.37 -5.82
CA PHE A 29 -3.29 1.54 -6.06
C PHE A 29 -1.83 1.15 -5.88
N ASN A 30 -1.00 1.46 -6.89
CA ASN A 30 0.42 1.14 -6.91
C ASN A 30 1.22 2.43 -7.13
N PHE A 31 2.07 2.77 -6.15
CA PHE A 31 2.97 3.92 -6.23
C PHE A 31 4.41 3.43 -6.37
N TYR A 32 5.10 3.86 -7.41
CA TYR A 32 6.50 3.55 -7.66
C TYR A 32 7.36 4.74 -7.25
N LEU A 33 8.08 4.60 -6.15
CA LEU A 33 8.95 5.65 -5.59
C LEU A 33 10.41 5.29 -5.78
N PRO A 34 11.30 6.27 -6.00
CA PRO A 34 12.74 5.99 -6.02
C PRO A 34 13.17 5.40 -4.68
N LEU A 35 13.93 4.31 -4.74
CA LEU A 35 14.50 3.67 -3.55
C LEU A 35 15.67 4.52 -3.04
N LYS A 36 15.48 5.27 -1.98
CA LYS A 36 16.48 6.15 -1.38
C LYS A 36 16.62 5.89 0.11
N LYS A 37 17.86 5.93 0.60
CA LYS A 37 18.20 5.66 1.99
C LYS A 37 17.48 6.60 2.98
N GLU A 38 17.25 7.84 2.54
CA GLU A 38 16.68 8.91 3.38
C GLU A 38 15.21 8.67 3.72
N ASN A 39 14.46 8.00 2.84
CA ASN A 39 13.00 7.90 2.98
C ASN A 39 12.43 6.48 2.81
N VAL A 40 13.30 5.47 2.62
CA VAL A 40 12.86 4.08 2.40
C VAL A 40 11.98 3.54 3.54
N ALA A 41 12.31 3.86 4.78
CA ALA A 41 11.56 3.39 5.95
C ALA A 41 10.22 4.13 6.09
N GLU A 42 10.19 5.44 5.87
CA GLU A 42 8.98 6.25 5.91
C GLU A 42 7.99 5.84 4.83
N ASN A 43 8.48 5.70 3.60
CA ASN A 43 7.68 5.22 2.48
C ASN A 43 7.12 3.81 2.76
N ALA A 44 7.94 2.91 3.35
CA ALA A 44 7.51 1.56 3.65
C ALA A 44 6.35 1.49 4.65
N LEU A 45 6.28 2.40 5.59
CA LEU A 45 5.21 2.47 6.59
C LEU A 45 3.92 3.08 6.04
N LEU A 46 4.02 3.95 5.03
CA LEU A 46 2.92 4.75 4.52
C LEU A 46 1.67 3.93 4.14
N PRO A 47 1.74 2.86 3.32
CA PRO A 47 0.54 2.11 2.94
C PRO A 47 -0.15 1.45 4.14
N PHE A 48 0.59 1.02 5.14
CA PHE A 48 0.04 0.40 6.35
C PHE A 48 -0.66 1.43 7.25
N ILE A 49 -0.11 2.64 7.35
CA ILE A 49 -0.73 3.73 8.11
C ILE A 49 -2.02 4.18 7.41
N LEU A 50 -1.98 4.39 6.09
CA LEU A 50 -3.15 4.81 5.29
C LEU A 50 -4.30 3.78 5.34
N THR A 51 -3.99 2.49 5.43
CA THR A 51 -5.00 1.43 5.50
C THR A 51 -5.44 1.11 6.93
N SER A 52 -4.92 1.82 7.94
CA SER A 52 -5.31 1.62 9.33
C SER A 52 -6.43 2.55 9.81
N SER A 53 -6.49 3.77 9.28
CA SER A 53 -7.51 4.79 9.59
C SER A 53 -7.61 5.82 8.46
N GLY A 54 -8.73 6.50 8.38
CA GLY A 54 -8.99 7.60 7.45
C GLY A 54 -9.79 8.69 8.15
N LYS A 55 -9.93 9.86 7.53
CA LYS A 55 -10.67 10.98 8.13
C LYS A 55 -12.12 10.60 8.46
N ASP A 56 -12.77 9.85 7.56
CA ASP A 56 -14.16 9.39 7.75
C ASP A 56 -14.24 8.15 8.66
N TYR A 57 -13.12 7.48 8.89
CA TYR A 57 -13.00 6.27 9.72
C TYR A 57 -11.80 6.42 10.66
N PRO A 58 -11.90 7.25 11.72
CA PRO A 58 -10.76 7.66 12.54
C PRO A 58 -10.18 6.54 13.41
N SER A 59 -10.84 5.39 13.49
CA SER A 59 -10.36 4.23 14.22
C SER A 59 -10.37 2.97 13.36
N PHE A 60 -9.47 2.04 13.70
CA PHE A 60 -9.41 0.71 13.08
C PHE A 60 -10.75 -0.04 13.18
N SER A 61 -11.46 0.09 14.30
CA SER A 61 -12.78 -0.51 14.49
C SER A 61 -13.83 0.08 13.55
N ALA A 62 -13.85 1.41 13.36
CA ALA A 62 -14.77 2.08 12.46
C ALA A 62 -14.53 1.66 11.00
N LEU A 63 -13.26 1.56 10.61
CA LEU A 63 -12.87 1.09 9.28
C LEU A 63 -13.30 -0.38 9.06
N ASN A 64 -13.01 -1.26 10.01
CA ASN A 64 -13.42 -2.68 9.93
C ASN A 64 -14.95 -2.84 9.90
N PHE A 65 -15.69 -2.02 10.63
CA PHE A 65 -17.14 -2.02 10.54
C PHE A 65 -17.63 -1.63 9.14
N LYS A 66 -17.01 -0.63 8.50
CA LYS A 66 -17.33 -0.29 7.10
C LYS A 66 -16.98 -1.44 6.15
N LEU A 67 -15.80 -2.08 6.30
CA LEU A 67 -15.41 -3.24 5.50
C LEU A 67 -16.38 -4.42 5.67
N SER A 68 -16.87 -4.66 6.89
CA SER A 68 -17.89 -5.68 7.15
C SER A 68 -19.20 -5.38 6.44
N LYS A 69 -19.61 -4.11 6.40
CA LYS A 69 -20.80 -3.67 5.64
C LYS A 69 -20.64 -3.81 4.12
N LEU A 70 -19.41 -3.82 3.62
CA LEU A 70 -19.08 -4.12 2.23
C LEU A 70 -18.91 -5.64 1.99
N TYR A 71 -19.77 -6.45 2.60
CA TYR A 71 -19.77 -7.91 2.50
C TYR A 71 -18.45 -8.56 2.92
N GLY A 72 -17.78 -7.98 3.91
CA GLY A 72 -16.48 -8.47 4.37
C GLY A 72 -15.35 -8.13 3.42
N ALA A 73 -15.38 -6.95 2.83
CA ALA A 73 -14.31 -6.46 1.96
C ALA A 73 -12.94 -6.59 2.65
N ARG A 74 -11.95 -7.05 1.91
CA ARG A 74 -10.58 -7.19 2.39
C ARG A 74 -9.74 -6.01 1.94
N LEU A 75 -9.09 -5.35 2.88
CA LEU A 75 -8.17 -4.23 2.65
C LEU A 75 -6.75 -4.68 3.01
N ASP A 76 -5.86 -4.66 2.03
CA ASP A 76 -4.47 -5.09 2.16
C ASP A 76 -3.51 -3.95 1.80
N ALA A 77 -2.36 -3.94 2.46
CA ALA A 77 -1.24 -3.06 2.17
C ALA A 77 0.04 -3.86 2.03
N SER A 78 0.89 -3.48 1.09
CA SER A 78 2.21 -4.08 0.95
C SER A 78 3.25 -3.09 0.45
N THR A 79 4.50 -3.36 0.79
CA THR A 79 5.66 -2.65 0.28
C THR A 79 6.62 -3.66 -0.33
N GLU A 80 6.95 -3.46 -1.60
CA GLU A 80 7.80 -4.34 -2.38
C GLU A 80 8.96 -3.54 -3.01
N LYS A 81 9.92 -4.24 -3.56
CA LYS A 81 11.03 -3.66 -4.33
C LYS A 81 10.92 -4.10 -5.77
N TYR A 82 10.93 -3.13 -6.69
CA TYR A 82 10.88 -3.36 -8.12
C TYR A 82 12.02 -2.59 -8.80
N GLY A 83 13.11 -3.30 -9.11
CA GLY A 83 14.35 -2.67 -9.55
C GLY A 83 14.86 -1.66 -8.50
N ASP A 84 15.18 -0.45 -8.95
CA ASP A 84 15.60 0.67 -8.10
C ASP A 84 14.43 1.48 -7.52
N CYS A 85 13.20 0.94 -7.60
CA CYS A 85 12.01 1.56 -7.07
C CYS A 85 11.44 0.76 -5.89
N GLN A 86 10.82 1.48 -4.99
CA GLN A 86 9.96 0.96 -3.95
C GLN A 86 8.51 1.02 -4.44
N LEU A 87 7.83 -0.11 -4.46
CA LEU A 87 6.43 -0.22 -4.82
C LEU A 87 5.58 -0.24 -3.56
N LEU A 88 4.78 0.79 -3.38
CA LEU A 88 3.76 0.86 -2.34
C LEU A 88 2.43 0.45 -2.95
N ARG A 89 1.81 -0.59 -2.43
CA ARG A 89 0.54 -1.11 -2.93
C ARG A 89 -0.50 -1.09 -1.84
N MET A 90 -1.68 -0.60 -2.19
CA MET A 90 -2.89 -0.70 -1.39
C MET A 90 -3.97 -1.35 -2.24
N THR A 91 -4.62 -2.38 -1.71
CA THR A 91 -5.60 -3.18 -2.45
C THR A 91 -6.85 -3.36 -1.61
N ILE A 92 -8.01 -3.13 -2.21
CA ILE A 92 -9.28 -3.54 -1.66
C ILE A 92 -9.93 -4.60 -2.56
N SER A 93 -10.39 -5.68 -1.95
CA SER A 93 -11.09 -6.76 -2.65
C SER A 93 -12.49 -6.90 -2.10
N VAL A 94 -13.47 -6.90 -3.00
CA VAL A 94 -14.90 -7.03 -2.70
C VAL A 94 -15.51 -8.15 -3.53
N ILE A 95 -16.67 -8.64 -3.12
CA ILE A 95 -17.49 -9.52 -3.95
C ILE A 95 -17.94 -8.74 -5.19
N ASP A 96 -17.97 -9.41 -6.33
CA ASP A 96 -18.48 -8.82 -7.58
C ASP A 96 -19.96 -8.46 -7.45
N ASP A 97 -20.34 -7.32 -8.00
CA ASP A 97 -21.71 -6.78 -7.93
C ASP A 97 -22.79 -7.76 -8.41
N ARG A 98 -22.42 -8.76 -9.23
CA ARG A 98 -23.33 -9.85 -9.66
C ARG A 98 -23.84 -10.74 -8.53
N PHE A 99 -23.15 -10.74 -7.38
CA PHE A 99 -23.48 -11.59 -6.23
C PHE A 99 -24.04 -10.79 -5.04
N THR A 100 -24.38 -9.52 -5.25
CA THR A 100 -24.98 -8.68 -4.21
C THR A 100 -26.50 -8.75 -4.25
N PHE A 101 -27.12 -8.56 -3.10
CA PHE A 101 -28.58 -8.48 -2.98
C PHE A 101 -29.12 -7.07 -3.22
N ASP A 102 -28.27 -6.06 -3.05
CA ASP A 102 -28.60 -4.66 -3.17
C ASP A 102 -28.24 -4.12 -4.56
N SER A 103 -28.97 -3.10 -5.01
CA SER A 103 -28.71 -2.41 -6.28
C SER A 103 -27.47 -1.50 -6.24
N ASP A 104 -26.84 -1.34 -5.08
CA ASP A 104 -25.66 -0.50 -4.90
C ASP A 104 -24.39 -1.20 -5.36
N SER A 105 -23.60 -0.54 -6.22
CA SER A 105 -22.33 -1.06 -6.66
C SER A 105 -21.31 -1.10 -5.53
N LEU A 106 -20.95 -2.31 -5.08
CA LEU A 106 -19.90 -2.54 -4.09
C LEU A 106 -18.53 -2.09 -4.63
N VAL A 107 -18.30 -2.30 -5.91
CA VAL A 107 -17.05 -1.88 -6.59
C VAL A 107 -16.88 -0.37 -6.49
N LYS A 108 -17.96 0.40 -6.70
CA LYS A 108 -17.94 1.85 -6.55
C LYS A 108 -17.65 2.26 -5.10
N GLN A 109 -18.38 1.69 -4.14
CA GLN A 109 -18.19 2.01 -2.71
C GLN A 109 -16.78 1.63 -2.23
N ALA A 110 -16.22 0.50 -2.68
CA ALA A 110 -14.87 0.08 -2.35
C ALA A 110 -13.81 1.02 -2.97
N SER A 111 -14.04 1.48 -4.21
CA SER A 111 -13.18 2.46 -4.87
C SER A 111 -13.18 3.78 -4.11
N GLU A 112 -14.35 4.29 -3.74
CA GLU A 112 -14.49 5.53 -2.96
C GLU A 112 -13.83 5.41 -1.59
N LEU A 113 -13.98 4.26 -0.91
CA LEU A 113 -13.31 4.01 0.36
C LEU A 113 -11.78 4.03 0.20
N LEU A 114 -11.24 3.30 -0.77
CA LEU A 114 -9.79 3.24 -0.99
C LEU A 114 -9.22 4.62 -1.37
N LEU A 115 -9.91 5.34 -2.25
CA LEU A 115 -9.55 6.72 -2.61
C LEU A 115 -9.61 7.67 -1.40
N GLY A 116 -10.65 7.54 -0.57
CA GLY A 116 -10.79 8.31 0.66
C GLY A 116 -9.62 8.08 1.62
N LEU A 117 -9.21 6.84 1.83
CA LEU A 117 -8.06 6.50 2.68
C LEU A 117 -6.75 7.09 2.15
N ILE A 118 -6.56 7.12 0.83
CA ILE A 118 -5.33 7.60 0.19
C ILE A 118 -5.28 9.14 0.15
N PHE A 119 -6.36 9.79 -0.27
CA PHE A 119 -6.38 11.23 -0.54
C PHE A 119 -6.93 12.07 0.61
N ASN A 120 -7.63 11.45 1.56
CA ASN A 120 -8.17 12.09 2.76
C ASN A 120 -7.80 11.30 4.03
N PRO A 121 -6.48 11.13 4.30
CA PRO A 121 -6.02 10.35 5.43
C PRO A 121 -6.39 11.01 6.77
N ASN A 122 -6.37 10.21 7.84
CA ASN A 122 -6.53 10.70 9.20
C ASN A 122 -5.23 11.36 9.67
N ALA A 123 -5.03 12.61 9.24
CA ALA A 123 -3.84 13.39 9.54
C ALA A 123 -4.22 14.80 9.95
N GLU A 124 -3.61 15.30 11.02
CA GLU A 124 -3.76 16.66 11.52
C GLU A 124 -2.46 17.44 11.27
N ASN A 125 -2.58 18.65 10.71
CA ASN A 125 -1.44 19.52 10.38
C ASN A 125 -0.33 18.85 9.52
N GLY A 126 -0.71 17.86 8.70
CA GLY A 126 0.25 17.11 7.87
C GLY A 126 1.01 16.01 8.61
N GLU A 127 0.55 15.61 9.79
CA GLU A 127 1.13 14.51 10.56
C GLU A 127 0.06 13.45 10.89
N PHE A 128 0.45 12.18 10.80
CA PHE A 128 -0.39 11.07 11.22
C PHE A 128 -0.47 10.95 12.73
N SER A 129 -1.51 10.29 13.25
CA SER A 129 -1.61 9.96 14.67
C SER A 129 -0.34 9.25 15.16
N GLU A 130 0.25 9.75 16.23
CA GLU A 130 1.46 9.17 16.84
C GLU A 130 1.26 7.70 17.22
N ASN A 131 0.04 7.35 17.67
CA ASN A 131 -0.31 5.98 18.06
C ASN A 131 -0.32 5.03 16.84
N ASP A 132 -0.85 5.48 15.72
CA ASP A 132 -0.89 4.68 14.48
C ASP A 132 0.54 4.47 13.95
N VAL A 133 1.35 5.52 13.94
CA VAL A 133 2.76 5.43 13.53
C VAL A 133 3.55 4.51 14.44
N LYS A 134 3.41 4.63 15.77
CA LYS A 134 4.08 3.73 16.74
C LYS A 134 3.67 2.28 16.55
N ARG A 135 2.39 2.03 16.31
CA ARG A 135 1.88 0.67 16.06
C ARG A 135 2.49 0.07 14.79
N GLU A 136 2.48 0.81 13.68
CA GLU A 136 2.99 0.29 12.40
C GLU A 136 4.52 0.17 12.41
N LYS A 137 5.26 1.07 13.08
CA LYS A 137 6.69 0.91 13.33
C LYS A 137 7.01 -0.38 14.08
N ARG A 138 6.28 -0.67 15.15
CA ARG A 138 6.47 -1.90 15.92
C ARG A 138 6.29 -3.14 15.03
N LYS A 139 5.20 -3.18 14.25
CA LYS A 139 4.95 -4.29 13.31
C LYS A 139 6.06 -4.43 12.26
N ALA A 140 6.53 -3.30 11.70
CA ALA A 140 7.62 -3.31 10.72
C ALA A 140 8.92 -3.84 11.32
N ILE A 141 9.26 -3.43 12.55
CA ILE A 141 10.45 -3.92 13.27
C ILE A 141 10.32 -5.42 13.57
N GLU A 142 9.16 -5.87 14.03
CA GLU A 142 8.87 -7.29 14.27
C GLU A 142 9.03 -8.10 12.98
N HIS A 143 8.51 -7.58 11.85
CA HIS A 143 8.66 -8.21 10.54
C HIS A 143 10.13 -8.30 10.10
N ILE A 144 10.90 -7.20 10.20
CA ILE A 144 12.33 -7.18 9.85
C ILE A 144 13.12 -8.18 10.71
N LYS A 145 12.83 -8.23 12.02
CA LYS A 145 13.46 -9.19 12.93
C LYS A 145 13.05 -10.63 12.61
N GLY A 146 11.79 -10.84 12.22
CA GLY A 146 11.27 -12.14 11.79
C GLY A 146 11.94 -12.67 10.52
N GLU A 147 12.29 -11.79 9.56
CA GLU A 147 13.03 -12.20 8.36
C GLU A 147 14.40 -12.85 8.68
N ILE A 148 15.04 -12.49 9.79
CA ILE A 148 16.31 -13.07 10.23
C ILE A 148 16.13 -14.55 10.61
N ALA A 149 14.99 -14.94 11.15
CA ALA A 149 14.67 -16.33 11.50
C ALA A 149 14.48 -17.21 10.25
N GLU A 150 14.06 -16.62 9.14
CA GLU A 150 13.90 -17.26 7.83
C GLU A 150 15.24 -17.31 7.08
N LYS A 151 16.08 -18.31 7.36
CA LYS A 151 17.47 -18.42 6.86
C LYS A 151 17.60 -18.17 5.35
N ARG A 152 16.64 -18.66 4.55
CA ARG A 152 16.64 -18.50 3.09
C ARG A 152 16.40 -17.05 2.67
N ILE A 153 15.45 -16.38 3.29
CA ILE A 153 15.12 -14.98 3.03
C ILE A 153 16.29 -14.10 3.48
N TYR A 154 16.80 -14.36 4.69
CA TYR A 154 17.95 -13.65 5.23
C TYR A 154 19.17 -13.75 4.33
N ALA A 155 19.56 -14.97 3.91
CA ALA A 155 20.71 -15.18 3.02
C ALA A 155 20.56 -14.46 1.68
N LYS A 156 19.37 -14.51 1.07
CA LYS A 156 19.04 -13.78 -0.16
C LYS A 156 19.18 -12.26 0.04
N ASN A 157 18.57 -11.72 1.09
CA ASN A 157 18.60 -10.28 1.36
C ASN A 157 20.01 -9.80 1.66
N ARG A 158 20.79 -10.60 2.42
CA ARG A 158 22.19 -10.32 2.71
C ARG A 158 23.05 -10.32 1.45
N LEU A 159 22.88 -11.32 0.59
CA LEU A 159 23.59 -11.40 -0.69
C LEU A 159 23.31 -10.16 -1.56
N ILE A 160 22.04 -9.77 -1.71
CA ILE A 160 21.65 -8.59 -2.48
C ILE A 160 22.30 -7.32 -1.89
N SER A 161 22.27 -7.14 -0.58
CA SER A 161 22.85 -5.96 0.06
C SER A 161 24.37 -5.90 -0.09
N GLU A 162 25.08 -7.03 -0.10
CA GLU A 162 26.53 -7.09 -0.30
C GLU A 162 26.92 -6.86 -1.77
N MET A 163 26.21 -7.49 -2.72
CA MET A 163 26.47 -7.35 -4.15
C MET A 163 26.18 -5.94 -4.68
N TYR A 164 25.17 -5.29 -4.15
CA TYR A 164 24.68 -3.98 -4.64
C TYR A 164 24.89 -2.85 -3.65
N LYS A 165 25.97 -2.88 -2.87
CA LYS A 165 26.28 -1.82 -1.85
C LYS A 165 26.27 -0.40 -2.40
N ALA A 166 26.71 -0.21 -3.64
CA ALA A 166 26.79 1.09 -4.31
C ALA A 166 25.52 1.47 -5.09
N SER A 167 24.54 0.58 -5.16
CA SER A 167 23.28 0.79 -5.89
C SER A 167 22.10 0.92 -4.92
N PRO A 168 21.07 1.72 -5.28
CA PRO A 168 19.82 1.74 -4.53
C PRO A 168 19.20 0.35 -4.35
N TYR A 169 19.42 -0.55 -5.31
CA TYR A 169 18.93 -1.93 -5.26
C TYR A 169 19.46 -2.72 -4.06
N GLY A 170 20.61 -2.35 -3.49
CA GLY A 170 21.15 -2.96 -2.27
C GLY A 170 20.36 -2.64 -0.99
N LEU A 171 19.53 -1.60 -1.00
CA LEU A 171 18.70 -1.22 0.15
C LEU A 171 17.59 -2.24 0.40
N PRO A 172 17.33 -2.61 1.66
CA PRO A 172 16.15 -3.41 2.01
C PRO A 172 14.86 -2.64 1.69
N LYS A 173 13.79 -3.35 1.30
CA LYS A 173 12.49 -2.76 0.92
C LYS A 173 11.83 -1.91 2.01
N CYS A 174 12.07 -2.26 3.28
CA CYS A 174 11.54 -1.53 4.45
C CYS A 174 12.62 -0.73 5.20
N GLY A 175 13.83 -0.66 4.66
CA GLY A 175 14.98 -0.11 5.39
C GLY A 175 15.48 -1.03 6.50
N THR A 176 16.33 -0.50 7.40
CA THR A 176 16.82 -1.20 8.58
C THR A 176 15.98 -0.84 9.81
N VAL A 177 16.14 -1.59 10.90
CA VAL A 177 15.47 -1.32 12.17
C VAL A 177 15.74 0.12 12.63
N GLU A 178 17.02 0.56 12.55
CA GLU A 178 17.42 1.92 12.96
C GLU A 178 16.76 3.00 12.10
N MET A 179 16.56 2.75 10.80
CA MET A 179 15.84 3.67 9.91
C MET A 179 14.37 3.76 10.28
N VAL A 180 13.73 2.63 10.58
CA VAL A 180 12.32 2.58 11.00
C VAL A 180 12.14 3.29 12.35
N GLU A 181 13.04 3.09 13.31
CA GLU A 181 12.99 3.78 14.61
C GLU A 181 13.10 5.29 14.46
N LYS A 182 13.98 5.78 13.60
CA LYS A 182 14.21 7.21 13.34
C LYS A 182 13.17 7.86 12.44
N SER A 183 12.33 7.10 11.71
CA SER A 183 11.33 7.65 10.81
C SER A 183 10.34 8.56 11.55
N GLN A 184 9.86 9.61 10.89
CA GLN A 184 8.93 10.58 11.46
C GLN A 184 7.48 10.32 11.03
N ALA A 185 6.53 10.81 11.83
CA ALA A 185 5.09 10.67 11.58
C ALA A 185 4.53 11.58 10.47
N LYS A 186 5.40 12.17 9.64
CA LYS A 186 4.98 13.15 8.64
C LYS A 186 4.22 12.48 7.50
N VAL A 187 3.12 13.12 7.09
CA VAL A 187 2.40 12.77 5.87
C VAL A 187 3.29 13.12 4.68
N PHE A 188 4.13 12.19 4.30
CA PHE A 188 4.86 12.32 3.05
C PHE A 188 3.96 11.79 1.92
N MET A 189 3.05 12.67 1.43
CA MET A 189 2.32 12.38 0.19
C MET A 189 3.33 12.49 -0.97
N PRO A 190 3.78 11.39 -1.58
CA PRO A 190 4.79 11.42 -2.63
C PRO A 190 4.26 11.90 -3.99
N LEU A 191 3.24 12.74 -4.00
CA LEU A 191 2.58 13.23 -5.23
C LEU A 191 3.51 13.98 -6.20
N GLY A 192 4.76 14.29 -5.80
CA GLY A 192 5.70 15.06 -6.62
C GLY A 192 6.95 14.33 -7.12
N LYS A 193 7.21 13.08 -6.72
CA LYS A 193 8.46 12.36 -7.07
C LYS A 193 8.21 10.87 -7.37
N ILE A 194 7.29 10.59 -8.26
CA ILE A 194 6.94 9.23 -8.67
C ILE A 194 7.87 8.83 -9.82
N CYS A 195 8.60 7.71 -9.69
CA CYS A 195 9.50 7.20 -10.75
C CYS A 195 8.75 6.73 -11.99
N TYR A 196 7.56 6.18 -11.77
CA TYR A 196 6.64 5.71 -12.79
C TYR A 196 5.24 6.18 -12.44
N PRO A 197 4.36 6.40 -13.43
CA PRO A 197 2.98 6.76 -13.14
C PRO A 197 2.36 5.72 -12.21
N PRO A 198 1.59 6.15 -11.18
CA PRO A 198 0.89 5.22 -10.32
C PRO A 198 -0.07 4.39 -11.17
N LEU A 199 0.08 3.07 -11.09
CA LEU A 199 -0.75 2.12 -11.80
C LEU A 199 -1.98 1.80 -10.96
N PHE A 200 -3.13 2.24 -11.43
CA PHE A 200 -4.42 1.84 -10.87
C PHE A 200 -4.89 0.56 -11.56
N CYS A 201 -4.96 -0.54 -10.82
CA CYS A 201 -5.40 -1.83 -11.37
C CYS A 201 -6.77 -2.19 -10.81
N VAL A 202 -7.75 -2.40 -11.69
CA VAL A 202 -9.04 -2.99 -11.36
C VAL A 202 -9.10 -4.37 -12.00
N PHE A 203 -9.19 -5.40 -11.19
CA PHE A 203 -9.42 -6.77 -11.63
C PHE A 203 -10.88 -7.14 -11.31
N THR A 204 -11.67 -7.40 -12.31
CA THR A 204 -13.05 -7.92 -12.20
C THR A 204 -13.17 -9.30 -12.81
#